data_cee661df71f9d2808cbf9e623cee6ba5
#
_entry.id   cee661df71f9d2808cbf9e623cee6ba5
#
_cell.length_a   1.000
_cell.length_b   1.000
_cell.length_c   1.000
_cell.angle_alpha   90.00
_cell.angle_beta   90.00
_cell.angle_gamma   90.00
#
_symmetry.space_group_name_H-M   'P 1'
#
loop_
_entity.id
_entity.type
_entity.pdbx_description
1 polymer ?
#
loop_
_entity_poly.entity_id
_entity_poly.type
_entity_poly.pdbx_seq_one_letter_code
_entity_poly.pdbx_strand_id
1 'polypeptide(L)'
;VLREHKEIAQKQFREAPRTIEAFEHWFGKYPFYEDSYKLVEVPYLGMEHQSSVTYGNGFKNGYRGTDLSGTGVGMLFDFIVVHESGHEWFGNNISMRDVADMWIHESFTNYSENLFVEYHFSEIEAQDYVIGCRKRVRNDVPIIGVYDVNKSGSGDMYYKGGNMLHAIRHTINDTE
;
A
#
# COMPACT_ATOMS: atom_id res chain seq x y z
N VAL A 1 12.25 -16.68 -3.21
CA VAL A 1 11.17 -17.35 -3.99
C VAL A 1 11.46 -18.83 -4.14
N LEU A 2 10.45 -19.63 -4.45
CA LEU A 2 10.60 -21.05 -4.81
C LEU A 2 11.41 -21.18 -6.11
N ARG A 3 12.14 -22.28 -6.25
CA ARG A 3 13.04 -22.47 -7.40
C ARG A 3 12.31 -22.45 -8.74
N GLU A 4 11.14 -23.07 -8.80
CA GLU A 4 10.25 -23.13 -9.96
C GLU A 4 9.68 -21.76 -10.37
N HIS A 5 9.61 -20.80 -9.46
CA HIS A 5 9.09 -19.46 -9.72
C HIS A 5 10.18 -18.42 -10.01
N LYS A 6 11.45 -18.81 -10.06
CA LYS A 6 12.57 -17.87 -10.19
C LYS A 6 12.45 -16.92 -11.38
N GLU A 7 12.12 -17.43 -12.56
CA GLU A 7 12.07 -16.62 -13.78
C GLU A 7 10.91 -15.61 -13.75
N ILE A 8 9.72 -16.04 -13.32
CA ILE A 8 8.56 -15.15 -13.22
C ILE A 8 8.76 -14.12 -12.12
N ALA A 9 9.36 -14.52 -10.99
CA ALA A 9 9.69 -13.62 -9.90
C ALA A 9 10.72 -12.55 -10.32
N GLN A 10 11.77 -12.92 -11.05
CA GLN A 10 12.75 -11.95 -11.55
C GLN A 10 12.13 -10.88 -12.45
N LYS A 11 11.07 -11.23 -13.17
CA LYS A 11 10.32 -10.28 -14.00
C LYS A 11 9.41 -9.40 -13.13
N GLN A 12 8.61 -10.01 -12.28
CA GLN A 12 7.59 -9.31 -11.48
C GLN A 12 8.22 -8.40 -10.41
N PHE A 13 9.28 -8.85 -9.75
CA PHE A 13 9.92 -8.11 -8.67
C PHE A 13 10.79 -6.92 -9.14
N ARG A 14 10.79 -6.61 -10.44
CA ARG A 14 11.23 -5.30 -10.93
C ARG A 14 10.35 -4.16 -10.43
N GLU A 15 9.18 -4.48 -9.92
CA GLU A 15 8.31 -3.51 -9.25
C GLU A 15 8.94 -2.99 -7.94
N ALA A 16 9.69 -3.82 -7.21
CA ALA A 16 10.25 -3.45 -5.91
C ALA A 16 11.17 -2.20 -5.95
N PRO A 17 12.20 -2.11 -6.80
CA PRO A 17 13.02 -0.90 -6.87
C PRO A 17 12.20 0.34 -7.29
N ARG A 18 11.22 0.20 -8.17
CA ARG A 18 10.31 1.29 -8.55
C ARG A 18 9.48 1.76 -7.36
N THR A 19 9.01 0.83 -6.54
CA THR A 19 8.22 1.12 -5.34
C THR A 19 9.07 1.89 -4.32
N ILE A 20 10.28 1.42 -4.04
CA ILE A 20 11.20 2.10 -3.12
C ILE A 20 11.55 3.50 -3.64
N GLU A 21 11.85 3.65 -4.93
CA GLU A 21 12.15 4.95 -5.56
C GLU A 21 11.01 5.96 -5.38
N ALA A 22 9.77 5.56 -5.68
CA ALA A 22 8.60 6.42 -5.49
C ALA A 22 8.39 6.80 -4.02
N PHE A 23 8.54 5.84 -3.11
CA PHE A 23 8.31 6.09 -1.68
C PHE A 23 9.44 6.89 -1.04
N GLU A 24 10.68 6.75 -1.49
CA GLU A 24 11.77 7.64 -1.06
C GLU A 24 11.55 9.08 -1.54
N HIS A 25 10.96 9.26 -2.71
CA HIS A 25 10.58 10.60 -3.19
C HIS A 25 9.53 11.26 -2.29
N TRP A 26 8.48 10.52 -1.91
CA TRP A 26 7.36 11.06 -1.15
C TRP A 26 7.58 11.11 0.37
N PHE A 27 8.28 10.12 0.92
CA PHE A 27 8.35 9.89 2.37
C PHE A 27 9.77 10.02 2.93
N GLY A 28 10.75 10.26 2.06
CA GLY A 28 12.15 10.26 2.45
C GLY A 28 12.77 8.86 2.48
N LYS A 29 14.05 8.84 2.82
CA LYS A 29 14.91 7.67 2.76
C LYS A 29 14.27 6.42 3.39
N TYR A 30 14.44 5.27 2.71
CA TYR A 30 14.01 3.96 3.25
C TYR A 30 14.57 3.74 4.68
N PRO A 31 13.70 3.47 5.66
CA PRO A 31 14.10 3.53 7.08
C PRO A 31 15.02 2.41 7.53
N PHE A 32 15.09 1.28 6.79
CA PHE A 32 15.80 0.07 7.22
C PHE A 32 16.90 -0.36 6.25
N TYR A 33 17.68 0.58 5.72
CA TYR A 33 18.78 0.27 4.78
C TYR A 33 19.79 -0.73 5.32
N GLU A 34 20.06 -0.70 6.62
CA GLU A 34 21.00 -1.62 7.27
C GLU A 34 20.52 -3.08 7.23
N ASP A 35 19.20 -3.29 7.26
CA ASP A 35 18.58 -4.61 7.20
C ASP A 35 18.35 -5.08 5.74
N SER A 36 18.49 -4.18 4.77
CA SER A 36 18.14 -4.36 3.36
C SER A 36 16.64 -4.68 3.13
N TYR A 37 16.15 -4.45 1.91
CA TYR A 37 14.77 -4.79 1.52
C TYR A 37 14.71 -6.16 0.83
N LYS A 38 13.73 -6.99 1.20
CA LYS A 38 13.52 -8.33 0.65
C LYS A 38 12.06 -8.60 0.35
N LEU A 39 11.77 -9.32 -0.74
CA LEU A 39 10.48 -9.95 -1.01
C LEU A 39 10.59 -11.46 -0.79
N VAL A 40 9.74 -12.01 0.05
CA VAL A 40 9.70 -13.43 0.42
C VAL A 40 8.40 -14.05 -0.06
N GLU A 41 8.50 -14.99 -1.01
CA GLU A 41 7.31 -15.70 -1.51
C GLU A 41 6.68 -16.56 -0.42
N VAL A 42 5.35 -16.45 -0.30
CA VAL A 42 4.52 -17.15 0.69
C VAL A 42 3.23 -17.69 0.08
N PRO A 43 2.56 -18.68 0.69
CA PRO A 43 1.31 -19.24 0.18
C PRO A 43 0.05 -18.42 0.52
N TYR A 44 0.20 -17.28 1.16
CA TYR A 44 -0.88 -16.32 1.44
C TYR A 44 -0.61 -15.00 0.68
N LEU A 45 -1.52 -14.00 0.76
CA LEU A 45 -1.49 -12.83 -0.11
C LEU A 45 -0.23 -11.95 0.08
N GLY A 46 0.02 -11.54 1.30
CA GLY A 46 1.14 -10.67 1.69
C GLY A 46 1.05 -10.29 3.15
N MET A 47 2.11 -9.70 3.66
CA MET A 47 2.20 -9.16 5.02
C MET A 47 3.43 -8.26 5.15
N GLU A 48 3.30 -7.21 5.93
CA GLU A 48 4.28 -6.13 6.10
C GLU A 48 5.45 -6.46 7.06
N HIS A 49 6.00 -7.67 7.02
CA HIS A 49 7.16 -7.99 7.86
C HIS A 49 8.35 -7.09 7.52
N GLN A 50 8.82 -6.33 8.51
CA GLN A 50 9.93 -5.39 8.35
C GLN A 50 11.11 -6.01 7.58
N SER A 51 11.56 -5.34 6.53
CA SER A 51 12.71 -5.72 5.69
C SER A 51 12.61 -7.12 5.04
N SER A 52 11.47 -7.80 5.22
CA SER A 52 11.19 -9.15 4.68
C SER A 52 9.73 -9.27 4.27
N VAL A 53 9.28 -8.29 3.49
CA VAL A 53 7.91 -8.19 2.96
C VAL A 53 7.50 -9.50 2.31
N THR A 54 6.40 -10.09 2.77
CA THR A 54 5.92 -11.36 2.20
C THR A 54 4.98 -11.14 1.04
N TYR A 55 5.09 -12.01 0.04
CA TYR A 55 4.47 -11.87 -1.26
C TYR A 55 3.79 -13.15 -1.73
N GLY A 56 2.51 -13.09 -2.03
CA GLY A 56 1.71 -14.21 -2.56
C GLY A 56 0.65 -13.76 -3.57
N ASN A 57 0.94 -12.70 -4.35
CA ASN A 57 0.04 -12.16 -5.38
C ASN A 57 0.00 -12.99 -6.67
N GLY A 58 0.70 -14.11 -6.73
CA GLY A 58 0.75 -15.00 -7.89
C GLY A 58 1.47 -14.41 -9.09
N PHE A 59 2.39 -13.47 -8.86
CA PHE A 59 3.18 -12.78 -9.90
C PHE A 59 2.29 -12.07 -10.95
N LYS A 60 1.27 -11.35 -10.47
CA LYS A 60 0.29 -10.64 -11.30
C LYS A 60 0.20 -9.18 -10.89
N ASN A 61 -0.05 -8.31 -11.85
CA ASN A 61 -0.48 -6.95 -11.57
C ASN A 61 -1.90 -6.92 -10.99
N GLY A 62 -2.25 -5.83 -10.31
CA GLY A 62 -3.48 -5.71 -9.55
C GLY A 62 -3.52 -6.63 -8.32
N TYR A 63 -4.65 -6.71 -7.69
CA TYR A 63 -4.92 -7.59 -6.56
C TYR A 63 -5.29 -8.99 -7.07
N ARG A 64 -4.33 -9.92 -7.12
CA ARG A 64 -4.47 -11.25 -7.72
C ARG A 64 -4.98 -11.22 -9.17
N GLY A 65 -4.60 -10.20 -9.93
CA GLY A 65 -5.06 -10.00 -11.30
C GLY A 65 -6.39 -9.25 -11.42
N THR A 66 -6.85 -8.60 -10.36
CA THR A 66 -8.09 -7.80 -10.34
C THR A 66 -7.77 -6.33 -10.10
N ASP A 67 -8.40 -5.46 -10.86
CA ASP A 67 -8.35 -4.02 -10.65
C ASP A 67 -9.30 -3.61 -9.49
N LEU A 68 -8.73 -3.17 -8.38
CA LEU A 68 -9.51 -2.70 -7.24
C LEU A 68 -10.19 -1.35 -7.49
N SER A 69 -9.60 -0.50 -8.33
CA SER A 69 -10.19 0.80 -8.72
C SER A 69 -11.31 0.65 -9.74
N GLY A 70 -11.21 -0.33 -10.63
CA GLY A 70 -12.13 -0.55 -11.76
C GLY A 70 -12.00 0.52 -12.84
N THR A 71 -10.88 1.24 -12.88
CA THR A 71 -10.57 2.28 -13.87
C THR A 71 -9.53 1.80 -14.90
N GLY A 72 -8.96 0.62 -14.69
CA GLY A 72 -7.83 0.07 -15.43
C GLY A 72 -6.48 0.36 -14.75
N VAL A 73 -6.39 1.43 -13.98
CA VAL A 73 -5.13 1.88 -13.36
C VAL A 73 -4.58 0.86 -12.37
N GLY A 74 -5.45 0.19 -11.59
CA GLY A 74 -5.03 -0.83 -10.65
C GLY A 74 -4.35 -2.05 -11.29
N MET A 75 -4.38 -2.19 -12.61
CA MET A 75 -3.67 -3.23 -13.36
C MET A 75 -2.29 -2.80 -13.86
N LEU A 76 -1.89 -1.54 -13.63
CA LEU A 76 -0.59 -1.02 -14.08
C LEU A 76 0.57 -1.45 -13.17
N PHE A 77 0.30 -1.91 -11.96
CA PHE A 77 1.31 -2.26 -10.94
C PHE A 77 0.91 -3.52 -10.15
N ASP A 78 1.89 -4.12 -9.47
CA ASP A 78 1.65 -5.22 -8.52
C ASP A 78 1.19 -4.65 -7.19
N PHE A 79 -0.11 -4.80 -6.89
CA PHE A 79 -0.73 -4.25 -5.69
C PHE A 79 -0.01 -4.66 -4.41
N ILE A 80 0.36 -5.94 -4.26
CA ILE A 80 0.98 -6.43 -3.02
C ILE A 80 2.40 -5.91 -2.86
N VAL A 81 3.19 -5.82 -3.92
CA VAL A 81 4.53 -5.23 -3.82
C VAL A 81 4.42 -3.79 -3.34
N VAL A 82 3.53 -2.99 -3.93
CA VAL A 82 3.37 -1.58 -3.60
C VAL A 82 2.79 -1.41 -2.19
N HIS A 83 1.68 -2.08 -1.87
CA HIS A 83 0.99 -1.96 -0.58
C HIS A 83 1.89 -2.37 0.58
N GLU A 84 2.37 -3.60 0.58
CA GLU A 84 3.17 -4.13 1.70
C GLU A 84 4.50 -3.39 1.89
N SER A 85 5.07 -2.83 0.79
CA SER A 85 6.26 -1.98 0.91
C SER A 85 5.97 -0.61 1.53
N GLY A 86 4.76 -0.08 1.39
CA GLY A 86 4.35 1.17 2.03
C GLY A 86 4.37 1.07 3.55
N HIS A 87 4.09 -0.11 4.07
CA HIS A 87 4.16 -0.40 5.49
C HIS A 87 5.57 -0.31 6.10
N GLU A 88 6.63 -0.33 5.29
CA GLU A 88 7.98 -0.06 5.80
C GLU A 88 8.09 1.35 6.42
N TRP A 89 7.37 2.33 5.86
CA TRP A 89 7.23 3.68 6.43
C TRP A 89 6.08 3.77 7.44
N PHE A 90 4.89 3.23 7.09
CA PHE A 90 3.64 3.36 7.87
C PHE A 90 3.20 2.02 8.45
N GLY A 91 3.79 1.65 9.58
CA GLY A 91 3.62 0.37 10.25
C GLY A 91 4.89 -0.02 10.95
N ASN A 92 5.97 -0.25 10.19
CA ASN A 92 7.25 -0.68 10.74
C ASN A 92 8.06 0.49 11.31
N ASN A 93 8.11 1.64 10.64
CA ASN A 93 8.82 2.83 11.12
C ASN A 93 7.92 3.75 11.95
N ILE A 94 6.77 4.16 11.40
CA ILE A 94 5.76 4.95 12.13
C ILE A 94 4.65 4.01 12.52
N SER A 95 4.63 3.59 13.79
CA SER A 95 3.71 2.56 14.27
C SER A 95 2.60 3.12 15.15
N MET A 96 1.47 2.42 15.17
CA MET A 96 0.35 2.67 16.08
C MET A 96 0.74 2.37 17.53
N ARG A 97 0.12 3.08 18.47
CA ARG A 97 0.25 2.80 19.89
C ARG A 97 -0.69 1.68 20.36
N ASP A 98 -1.85 1.59 19.75
CA ASP A 98 -2.89 0.60 20.05
C ASP A 98 -3.50 0.11 18.75
N VAL A 99 -3.97 -1.13 18.69
CA VAL A 99 -4.63 -1.72 17.52
C VAL A 99 -5.87 -0.92 17.09
N ALA A 100 -6.48 -0.17 18.01
CA ALA A 100 -7.53 0.78 17.68
C ALA A 100 -7.12 1.81 16.62
N ASP A 101 -5.84 2.14 16.55
CA ASP A 101 -5.24 3.08 15.58
C ASP A 101 -4.64 2.40 14.35
N MET A 102 -5.02 1.16 14.04
CA MET A 102 -4.58 0.43 12.83
C MET A 102 -4.78 1.26 11.54
N TRP A 103 -5.74 2.18 11.54
CA TRP A 103 -5.97 3.08 10.42
C TRP A 103 -4.73 3.93 10.06
N ILE A 104 -3.82 4.20 11.00
CA ILE A 104 -2.56 4.90 10.72
C ILE A 104 -1.70 4.07 9.78
N HIS A 105 -1.59 2.76 10.02
CA HIS A 105 -0.88 1.87 9.10
C HIS A 105 -1.60 1.82 7.75
N GLU A 106 -2.87 1.45 7.75
CA GLU A 106 -3.60 1.09 6.55
C GLU A 106 -4.01 2.27 5.67
N SER A 107 -4.40 3.40 6.28
CA SER A 107 -4.81 4.58 5.50
C SER A 107 -3.63 5.21 4.77
N PHE A 108 -2.49 5.39 5.45
CA PHE A 108 -1.30 5.95 4.84
C PHE A 108 -0.72 5.01 3.79
N THR A 109 -0.69 3.71 4.06
CA THR A 109 -0.24 2.71 3.08
C THR A 109 -1.18 2.61 1.88
N ASN A 110 -2.50 2.65 2.08
CA ASN A 110 -3.44 2.71 0.96
C ASN A 110 -3.25 3.98 0.13
N TYR A 111 -2.97 5.12 0.76
CA TYR A 111 -2.70 6.35 0.04
C TYR A 111 -1.34 6.32 -0.68
N SER A 112 -0.37 5.58 -0.17
CA SER A 112 0.93 5.39 -0.84
C SER A 112 0.80 4.69 -2.19
N GLU A 113 -0.20 3.81 -2.38
CA GLU A 113 -0.54 3.23 -3.69
C GLU A 113 -0.86 4.33 -4.71
N ASN A 114 -1.65 5.33 -4.29
CA ASN A 114 -2.01 6.48 -5.12
C ASN A 114 -0.78 7.33 -5.48
N LEU A 115 0.09 7.57 -4.51
CA LEU A 115 1.33 8.34 -4.71
C LEU A 115 2.33 7.60 -5.61
N PHE A 116 2.37 6.26 -5.54
CA PHE A 116 3.12 5.43 -6.48
C PHE A 116 2.62 5.61 -7.92
N VAL A 117 1.29 5.63 -8.11
CA VAL A 117 0.68 5.87 -9.42
C VAL A 117 1.00 7.26 -9.92
N GLU A 118 0.89 8.29 -9.07
CA GLU A 118 1.22 9.67 -9.41
C GLU A 118 2.69 9.82 -9.88
N TYR A 119 3.61 9.18 -9.17
CA TYR A 119 5.05 9.25 -9.48
C TYR A 119 5.42 8.57 -10.80
N HIS A 120 4.88 7.37 -11.06
CA HIS A 120 5.30 6.55 -12.21
C HIS A 120 4.45 6.74 -13.46
N PHE A 121 3.25 7.31 -13.33
CA PHE A 121 2.32 7.48 -14.45
C PHE A 121 1.89 8.95 -14.58
N SER A 122 0.85 9.37 -13.88
CA SER A 122 0.46 10.78 -13.84
C SER A 122 -0.51 11.07 -12.70
N GLU A 123 -0.73 12.36 -12.43
CA GLU A 123 -1.75 12.83 -11.48
C GLU A 123 -3.16 12.41 -11.91
N ILE A 124 -3.44 12.33 -13.22
CA ILE A 124 -4.76 11.94 -13.74
C ILE A 124 -5.04 10.47 -13.40
N GLU A 125 -4.10 9.56 -13.68
CA GLU A 125 -4.23 8.16 -13.31
C GLU A 125 -4.34 7.99 -11.79
N ALA A 126 -3.60 8.78 -11.00
CA ALA A 126 -3.69 8.74 -9.55
C ALA A 126 -5.07 9.17 -9.05
N GLN A 127 -5.65 10.24 -9.62
CA GLN A 127 -7.02 10.68 -9.33
C GLN A 127 -8.04 9.60 -9.71
N ASP A 128 -7.93 9.01 -10.89
CA ASP A 128 -8.80 7.91 -11.34
C ASP A 128 -8.73 6.72 -10.38
N TYR A 129 -7.53 6.35 -9.93
CA TYR A 129 -7.33 5.25 -8.99
C TYR A 129 -8.02 5.51 -7.65
N VAL A 130 -7.74 6.64 -7.00
CA VAL A 130 -8.32 6.95 -5.68
C VAL A 130 -9.84 7.14 -5.74
N ILE A 131 -10.35 7.79 -6.80
CA ILE A 131 -11.79 7.98 -7.01
C ILE A 131 -12.48 6.63 -7.30
N GLY A 132 -11.88 5.80 -8.14
CA GLY A 132 -12.38 4.47 -8.44
C GLY A 132 -12.49 3.57 -7.19
N CYS A 133 -11.57 3.72 -6.25
CA CYS A 133 -11.60 2.98 -4.99
C CYS A 133 -12.72 3.42 -4.02
N ARG A 134 -13.33 4.60 -4.21
CA ARG A 134 -14.46 5.09 -3.35
C ARG A 134 -15.64 4.14 -3.29
N LYS A 135 -15.89 3.37 -4.35
CA LYS A 135 -16.97 2.36 -4.38
C LYS A 135 -16.80 1.23 -3.35
N ARG A 136 -15.62 1.12 -2.74
CA ARG A 136 -15.32 0.13 -1.70
C ARG A 136 -15.56 0.64 -0.29
N VAL A 137 -15.84 1.94 -0.13
CA VAL A 137 -16.18 2.56 1.16
C VAL A 137 -17.57 2.08 1.59
N ARG A 138 -17.65 1.54 2.81
CA ARG A 138 -18.90 0.94 3.35
C ARG A 138 -19.65 1.89 4.28
N ASN A 139 -18.94 2.80 4.98
CA ASN A 139 -19.48 3.65 6.03
C ASN A 139 -20.24 2.86 7.12
N ASP A 140 -19.70 1.70 7.50
CA ASP A 140 -20.33 0.80 8.48
C ASP A 140 -20.12 1.23 9.93
N VAL A 141 -18.86 1.30 10.39
CA VAL A 141 -18.48 1.72 11.73
C VAL A 141 -17.24 2.63 11.65
N PRO A 142 -16.85 3.33 12.75
CA PRO A 142 -15.64 4.17 12.75
C PRO A 142 -14.37 3.39 12.36
N ILE A 143 -13.44 4.06 11.69
CA ILE A 143 -12.12 3.50 11.37
C ILE A 143 -11.20 3.39 12.58
N ILE A 144 -11.46 4.19 13.62
CA ILE A 144 -10.78 4.07 14.91
C ILE A 144 -11.50 2.98 15.70
N GLY A 145 -10.74 2.01 16.21
CA GLY A 145 -11.25 0.92 17.02
C GLY A 145 -11.51 1.31 18.47
N VAL A 146 -11.78 0.31 19.30
CA VAL A 146 -11.91 0.49 20.76
C VAL A 146 -10.54 0.25 21.38
N TYR A 147 -10.06 1.22 22.15
CA TYR A 147 -8.78 1.14 22.84
C TYR A 147 -8.77 0.07 23.93
N ASP A 148 -7.59 -0.46 24.24
CA ASP A 148 -7.30 -1.42 25.31
C ASP A 148 -7.99 -2.81 25.15
N VAL A 149 -8.53 -3.13 23.98
CA VAL A 149 -9.22 -4.42 23.73
C VAL A 149 -8.68 -5.20 22.52
N ASN A 150 -7.51 -4.83 21.98
CA ASN A 150 -6.86 -5.47 20.85
C ASN A 150 -7.80 -5.66 19.64
N LYS A 151 -8.51 -4.59 19.27
CA LYS A 151 -9.50 -4.61 18.19
C LYS A 151 -9.39 -3.37 17.30
N SER A 152 -9.13 -3.59 16.02
CA SER A 152 -9.13 -2.53 15.01
C SER A 152 -10.54 -1.98 14.74
N GLY A 153 -10.60 -0.83 14.08
CA GLY A 153 -11.83 -0.25 13.55
C GLY A 153 -12.32 -0.93 12.26
N SER A 154 -13.17 -0.21 11.53
CA SER A 154 -13.71 -0.67 10.24
C SER A 154 -12.61 -0.93 9.21
N GLY A 155 -12.87 -1.87 8.29
CA GLY A 155 -12.11 -2.04 7.05
C GLY A 155 -12.13 -0.80 6.13
N ASP A 156 -12.95 0.19 6.42
CA ASP A 156 -12.90 1.52 5.79
C ASP A 156 -11.59 2.28 6.10
N MET A 157 -10.77 1.79 7.03
CA MET A 157 -9.41 2.29 7.26
C MET A 157 -8.54 2.24 5.99
N TYR A 158 -8.82 1.37 5.04
CA TYR A 158 -8.16 1.35 3.73
C TYR A 158 -8.69 2.50 2.84
N TYR A 159 -9.75 2.27 2.12
CA TYR A 159 -10.22 3.16 1.04
C TYR A 159 -10.81 4.49 1.52
N LYS A 160 -11.54 4.50 2.64
CA LYS A 160 -12.06 5.74 3.21
C LYS A 160 -10.92 6.56 3.82
N GLY A 161 -10.00 5.90 4.52
CA GLY A 161 -8.81 6.53 5.08
C GLY A 161 -7.90 7.11 3.99
N GLY A 162 -7.59 6.35 2.95
CA GLY A 162 -6.82 6.85 1.80
C GLY A 162 -7.49 8.02 1.08
N ASN A 163 -8.83 7.97 0.86
CA ASN A 163 -9.58 9.09 0.30
C ASN A 163 -9.63 10.31 1.22
N MET A 164 -9.63 10.13 2.53
CA MET A 164 -9.52 11.22 3.50
C MET A 164 -8.17 11.94 3.36
N LEU A 165 -7.07 11.19 3.30
CA LEU A 165 -5.72 11.76 3.11
C LEU A 165 -5.61 12.50 1.78
N HIS A 166 -6.15 11.93 0.69
CA HIS A 166 -6.23 12.59 -0.59
C HIS A 166 -6.98 13.93 -0.52
N ALA A 167 -8.15 13.94 0.13
CA ALA A 167 -8.93 15.17 0.30
C ALA A 167 -8.19 16.22 1.15
N ILE A 168 -7.50 15.80 2.22
CA ILE A 168 -6.69 16.70 3.06
C ILE A 168 -5.59 17.34 2.21
N ARG A 169 -4.78 16.53 1.50
CA ARG A 169 -3.69 17.02 0.65
C ARG A 169 -4.17 18.09 -0.34
N HIS A 170 -5.27 17.81 -1.05
CA HIS A 170 -5.82 18.77 -2.02
C HIS A 170 -6.47 20.01 -1.38
N THR A 171 -6.94 19.90 -0.12
CA THR A 171 -7.54 21.04 0.59
C THR A 171 -6.47 22.00 1.10
N ILE A 172 -5.37 21.48 1.61
CA ILE A 172 -4.26 22.32 2.07
C ILE A 172 -3.36 22.78 0.93
N ASN A 173 -3.63 22.30 -0.28
CA ASN A 173 -2.86 22.57 -1.50
C ASN A 173 -1.37 22.25 -1.34
N ASP A 174 -1.07 21.23 -0.53
CA ASP A 174 0.27 20.73 -0.29
C ASP A 174 0.62 19.75 -1.41
N THR A 175 1.49 20.20 -2.29
CA THR A 175 1.98 19.43 -3.43
C THR A 175 3.44 19.03 -3.28
N GLU A 176 4.07 19.39 -2.13
CA GLU A 176 5.45 19.06 -1.78
C GLU A 176 5.53 17.92 -0.75
#